data_0d53525f37f9e2861ff8071e5e5529ce
#
_entry.id   0d53525f37f9e2861ff8071e5e5529ce
#
_cell.length_a   1.000
_cell.length_b   1.000
_cell.length_c   1.000
_cell.angle_alpha   90.00
_cell.angle_beta   90.00
_cell.angle_gamma   90.00
#
_symmetry.space_group_name_H-M   'P 1'
#
loop_
_entity.id
_entity.type
_entity.pdbx_description
1 polymer ?
#
loop_
_entity_poly.entity_id
_entity_poly.type
_entity_poly.pdbx_seq_one_letter_code
_entity_poly.pdbx_strand_id
1 'polypeptide(L)'
;MKFKQSKEKNRQVNLDVDLDEKDLEPYYKIGYKKLVKKITIPGFRKGKAPYHIIESQYGKETILSEAIDNILSDKTSEVIKESELESYMPPKIELKNFNPIKFTIILPLQPKITLGEINKIKLKKIENPDFETLIDEQINNLQKQFTNWIPSNGKSQSGELISINIKIEIDGQNVLDQKNTDIMLEEQNDEFAPGLIKNLIGLKEGDSKNINLKISKNHPSQEMADKKANFDITVNSVKKPDSPKLDSKFAKMVSNDEIKTMATLRKKIKTSVEENHKQQSEYEYQNNAIIELIKISNIELPPVMIERETQNEIEQLENLAKRFKMSLEEYLTKNNQNLDDTKKNIEIETLQKLNRTFTLLELCKQNNIVPTEQELSEAEKNLISQQSNNNSPKLSKEGIQMEAEYRLKLEKASKYLYEETLKNIV
;
A
#
# COMPACT_ATOMS: atom_id res chain seq x y z
N MET A 1 32.57 -27.83 15.57
CA MET A 1 31.72 -26.60 15.58
C MET A 1 31.67 -26.04 16.99
N LYS A 2 31.76 -24.72 17.13
CA LYS A 2 31.55 -24.00 18.39
C LYS A 2 30.59 -22.85 18.14
N PHE A 3 29.67 -22.64 19.09
CA PHE A 3 28.82 -21.43 19.02
C PHE A 3 28.72 -20.76 20.38
N LYS A 4 28.43 -19.45 20.35
CA LYS A 4 28.17 -18.63 21.53
C LYS A 4 26.80 -17.99 21.41
N GLN A 5 25.99 -18.13 22.45
CA GLN A 5 24.67 -17.54 22.53
C GLN A 5 24.74 -16.20 23.25
N SER A 6 24.18 -15.14 22.65
CA SER A 6 24.02 -13.85 23.30
C SER A 6 22.87 -13.86 24.31
N LYS A 7 22.80 -12.86 25.17
CA LYS A 7 21.58 -12.60 25.92
C LYS A 7 20.46 -12.15 24.98
N GLU A 8 19.23 -12.50 25.32
CA GLU A 8 18.06 -12.00 24.63
C GLU A 8 18.01 -10.46 24.64
N LYS A 9 17.80 -9.87 23.49
CA LYS A 9 17.60 -8.43 23.32
C LYS A 9 16.56 -8.19 22.23
N ASN A 10 15.55 -7.37 22.53
CA ASN A 10 14.48 -7.05 21.57
C ASN A 10 13.85 -8.30 20.94
N ARG A 11 13.53 -9.30 21.76
CA ARG A 11 12.93 -10.57 21.33
C ARG A 11 13.72 -11.31 20.24
N GLN A 12 15.04 -11.20 20.27
CA GLN A 12 15.93 -12.01 19.43
C GLN A 12 17.19 -12.42 20.19
N VAL A 13 17.80 -13.51 19.74
CA VAL A 13 19.05 -14.06 20.24
C VAL A 13 20.02 -14.23 19.10
N ASN A 14 21.25 -13.80 19.28
CA ASN A 14 22.31 -14.03 18.31
C ASN A 14 23.11 -15.27 18.72
N LEU A 15 23.31 -16.16 17.76
CA LEU A 15 24.14 -17.36 17.90
C LEU A 15 25.34 -17.19 16.97
N ASP A 16 26.51 -16.85 17.55
CA ASP A 16 27.74 -16.67 16.80
C ASP A 16 28.41 -18.04 16.62
N VAL A 17 28.57 -18.47 15.38
CA VAL A 17 29.05 -19.80 15.00
C VAL A 17 30.43 -19.72 14.39
N ASP A 18 31.36 -20.52 14.92
CA ASP A 18 32.71 -20.70 14.39
C ASP A 18 32.84 -22.17 13.92
N LEU A 19 33.11 -22.35 12.63
CA LEU A 19 33.35 -23.67 12.06
C LEU A 19 34.87 -23.97 11.99
N ASP A 20 35.24 -25.20 12.35
CA ASP A 20 36.57 -25.72 12.15
C ASP A 20 36.67 -26.58 10.88
N GLU A 21 37.89 -26.97 10.50
CA GLU A 21 38.09 -27.71 9.25
C GLU A 21 37.38 -29.09 9.22
N LYS A 22 37.21 -29.71 10.38
CA LYS A 22 36.49 -31.01 10.50
C LYS A 22 34.99 -30.83 10.15
N ASP A 23 34.40 -29.69 10.50
CA ASP A 23 33.02 -29.40 10.17
C ASP A 23 32.80 -29.19 8.67
N LEU A 24 33.88 -28.84 7.94
CA LEU A 24 33.84 -28.50 6.51
C LEU A 24 34.12 -29.71 5.60
N GLU A 25 34.70 -30.78 6.12
CA GLU A 25 35.06 -31.98 5.34
C GLU A 25 33.94 -32.52 4.45
N PRO A 26 32.71 -32.70 4.92
CA PRO A 26 31.60 -33.18 4.07
C PRO A 26 31.27 -32.27 2.89
N TYR A 27 31.48 -30.99 3.08
CA TYR A 27 31.06 -29.96 2.12
C TYR A 27 32.05 -29.77 0.96
N TYR A 28 33.32 -30.17 1.10
CA TYR A 28 34.27 -30.19 -0.02
C TYR A 28 33.74 -31.05 -1.18
N LYS A 29 33.13 -32.20 -0.86
CA LYS A 29 32.54 -33.09 -1.86
C LYS A 29 31.32 -32.45 -2.55
N ILE A 30 30.52 -31.72 -1.80
CA ILE A 30 29.32 -31.01 -2.32
C ILE A 30 29.77 -29.86 -3.24
N GLY A 31 30.68 -29.02 -2.77
CA GLY A 31 31.20 -27.88 -3.53
C GLY A 31 31.91 -28.35 -4.81
N TYR A 32 32.75 -29.37 -4.74
CA TYR A 32 33.36 -29.95 -5.92
C TYR A 32 32.33 -30.40 -6.97
N LYS A 33 31.27 -31.11 -6.55
CA LYS A 33 30.23 -31.57 -7.47
C LYS A 33 29.48 -30.42 -8.14
N LYS A 34 29.35 -29.28 -7.47
CA LYS A 34 28.75 -28.07 -8.04
C LYS A 34 29.73 -27.34 -8.97
N LEU A 35 30.96 -27.12 -8.52
CA LEU A 35 31.98 -26.37 -9.23
C LEU A 35 32.39 -27.06 -10.53
N VAL A 36 32.66 -28.38 -10.52
CA VAL A 36 33.10 -29.11 -11.71
C VAL A 36 32.08 -29.06 -12.86
N LYS A 37 30.80 -28.87 -12.57
CA LYS A 37 29.75 -28.70 -13.59
C LYS A 37 29.73 -27.33 -14.20
N LYS A 38 30.21 -26.30 -13.49
CA LYS A 38 30.21 -24.89 -13.92
C LYS A 38 31.44 -24.55 -14.77
N ILE A 39 32.59 -25.13 -14.44
CA ILE A 39 33.87 -24.79 -15.05
C ILE A 39 34.28 -25.75 -16.15
N THR A 40 35.14 -25.26 -17.07
CA THR A 40 35.78 -26.08 -18.11
C THR A 40 37.27 -26.11 -17.86
N ILE A 41 37.85 -27.36 -17.74
CA ILE A 41 39.26 -27.58 -17.48
C ILE A 41 39.92 -28.15 -18.73
N PRO A 42 41.02 -27.55 -19.22
CA PRO A 42 41.76 -28.10 -20.35
C PRO A 42 42.17 -29.58 -20.11
N GLY A 43 41.93 -30.42 -21.09
CA GLY A 43 42.24 -31.86 -21.01
C GLY A 43 41.13 -32.74 -20.38
N PHE A 44 40.03 -32.12 -19.86
CA PHE A 44 38.91 -32.86 -19.29
C PHE A 44 37.58 -32.47 -19.90
N ARG A 45 36.70 -33.45 -20.05
CA ARG A 45 35.30 -33.18 -20.42
C ARG A 45 34.61 -32.43 -19.27
N LYS A 46 33.80 -31.44 -19.58
CA LYS A 46 33.04 -30.64 -18.60
C LYS A 46 32.33 -31.57 -17.57
N GLY A 47 32.53 -31.28 -16.30
CA GLY A 47 31.97 -32.11 -15.20
C GLY A 47 32.71 -33.37 -14.89
N LYS A 48 33.89 -33.69 -15.47
CA LYS A 48 34.63 -34.92 -15.29
C LYS A 48 36.06 -34.74 -14.78
N ALA A 49 36.51 -33.50 -14.53
CA ALA A 49 37.83 -33.25 -13.96
C ALA A 49 37.90 -33.81 -12.52
N PRO A 50 38.95 -34.55 -12.14
CA PRO A 50 39.11 -35.10 -10.77
C PRO A 50 39.24 -34.00 -9.71
N TYR A 51 38.89 -34.35 -8.44
CA TYR A 51 38.91 -33.40 -7.32
C TYR A 51 40.27 -32.72 -7.14
N HIS A 52 41.38 -33.47 -7.16
CA HIS A 52 42.72 -32.90 -6.95
C HIS A 52 43.15 -31.89 -8.02
N ILE A 53 42.65 -32.02 -9.26
CA ILE A 53 42.89 -31.05 -10.32
C ILE A 53 42.13 -29.74 -10.05
N ILE A 54 40.87 -29.86 -9.64
CA ILE A 54 40.02 -28.69 -9.26
C ILE A 54 40.63 -27.97 -8.07
N GLU A 55 41.02 -28.72 -7.04
CA GLU A 55 41.64 -28.18 -5.84
C GLU A 55 42.97 -27.47 -6.14
N SER A 56 43.82 -28.06 -6.98
CA SER A 56 45.11 -27.49 -7.38
C SER A 56 44.96 -26.19 -8.19
N GLN A 57 43.91 -26.08 -9.05
CA GLN A 57 43.71 -24.91 -9.89
C GLN A 57 42.89 -23.79 -9.23
N TYR A 58 41.92 -24.12 -8.40
CA TYR A 58 40.97 -23.19 -7.86
C TYR A 58 41.04 -23.03 -6.34
N GLY A 59 41.74 -23.93 -5.65
CA GLY A 59 41.87 -23.89 -4.20
C GLY A 59 40.64 -24.45 -3.46
N LYS A 60 40.85 -24.82 -2.21
CA LYS A 60 39.81 -25.32 -1.30
C LYS A 60 38.71 -24.28 -1.03
N GLU A 61 39.07 -23.00 -0.94
CA GLU A 61 38.15 -21.92 -0.65
C GLU A 61 37.09 -21.75 -1.77
N THR A 62 37.50 -21.83 -3.02
CA THR A 62 36.58 -21.77 -4.16
C THR A 62 35.64 -22.97 -4.17
N ILE A 63 36.10 -24.13 -3.78
CA ILE A 63 35.28 -25.34 -3.64
C ILE A 63 34.22 -25.12 -2.54
N LEU A 64 34.62 -24.58 -1.37
CA LEU A 64 33.72 -24.33 -0.26
C LEU A 64 32.73 -23.22 -0.57
N SER A 65 33.10 -22.18 -1.34
CA SER A 65 32.18 -21.13 -1.72
C SER A 65 30.95 -21.66 -2.49
N GLU A 66 31.15 -22.70 -3.31
CA GLU A 66 30.04 -23.36 -4.01
C GLU A 66 29.12 -24.20 -3.06
N ALA A 67 29.58 -24.50 -1.88
CA ALA A 67 28.82 -25.25 -0.87
C ALA A 67 28.31 -24.34 0.26
N ILE A 68 28.58 -23.04 0.24
CA ILE A 68 28.31 -22.13 1.37
C ILE A 68 26.85 -22.18 1.83
N ASP A 69 25.90 -22.16 0.89
CA ASP A 69 24.47 -22.22 1.22
C ASP A 69 24.09 -23.52 1.96
N ASN A 70 24.71 -24.66 1.56
CA ASN A 70 24.52 -25.95 2.24
C ASN A 70 25.13 -25.92 3.65
N ILE A 71 26.34 -25.36 3.78
CA ILE A 71 27.01 -25.21 5.07
C ILE A 71 26.15 -24.41 6.03
N LEU A 72 25.72 -23.21 5.57
CA LEU A 72 24.91 -22.30 6.39
C LEU A 72 23.57 -22.94 6.77
N SER A 73 22.87 -23.57 5.83
CA SER A 73 21.58 -24.22 6.08
C SER A 73 21.67 -25.36 7.10
N ASP A 74 22.60 -26.31 6.86
CA ASP A 74 22.74 -27.50 7.69
C ASP A 74 23.22 -27.10 9.09
N LYS A 75 24.26 -26.26 9.17
CA LYS A 75 24.82 -25.81 10.45
C LYS A 75 23.88 -24.91 11.25
N THR A 76 23.07 -24.08 10.59
CA THR A 76 22.02 -23.33 11.27
C THR A 76 21.01 -24.26 11.92
N SER A 77 20.56 -25.29 11.21
CA SER A 77 19.62 -26.28 11.76
C SER A 77 20.17 -27.04 12.95
N GLU A 78 21.46 -27.41 12.87
CA GLU A 78 22.18 -28.09 13.96
C GLU A 78 22.30 -27.19 15.20
N VAL A 79 22.75 -25.94 15.04
CA VAL A 79 22.92 -24.96 16.12
C VAL A 79 21.60 -24.59 16.79
N ILE A 80 20.54 -24.39 16.03
CA ILE A 80 19.21 -24.10 16.59
C ILE A 80 18.73 -25.26 17.45
N LYS A 81 18.91 -26.51 16.97
CA LYS A 81 18.54 -27.70 17.75
C LYS A 81 19.34 -27.81 19.05
N GLU A 82 20.64 -27.51 19.01
CA GLU A 82 21.51 -27.55 20.18
C GLU A 82 21.25 -26.41 21.18
N SER A 83 20.77 -25.27 20.68
CA SER A 83 20.47 -24.10 21.52
C SER A 83 19.18 -24.23 22.35
N GLU A 84 18.36 -25.25 22.08
CA GLU A 84 17.05 -25.48 22.71
C GLU A 84 16.09 -24.29 22.59
N LEU A 85 16.35 -23.39 21.65
CA LEU A 85 15.50 -22.21 21.40
C LEU A 85 14.51 -22.48 20.26
N GLU A 86 13.27 -22.05 20.45
CA GLU A 86 12.26 -22.06 19.39
C GLU A 86 12.27 -20.76 18.60
N SER A 87 12.50 -20.86 17.30
CA SER A 87 12.40 -19.72 16.41
C SER A 87 10.95 -19.48 16.02
N TYR A 88 10.46 -18.26 16.21
CA TYR A 88 9.10 -17.88 15.81
C TYR A 88 8.93 -17.80 14.28
N MET A 89 9.99 -17.47 13.56
CA MET A 89 10.05 -17.37 12.10
C MET A 89 11.45 -17.77 11.63
N PRO A 90 11.66 -18.05 10.32
CA PRO A 90 12.99 -18.41 9.81
C PRO A 90 14.05 -17.40 10.23
N PRO A 91 15.19 -17.84 10.79
CA PRO A 91 16.24 -16.95 11.28
C PRO A 91 16.92 -16.19 10.13
N LYS A 92 17.56 -15.07 10.45
CA LYS A 92 18.48 -14.37 9.55
C LYS A 92 19.89 -14.88 9.77
N ILE A 93 20.61 -15.17 8.69
CA ILE A 93 22.01 -15.64 8.75
C ILE A 93 22.90 -14.55 8.17
N GLU A 94 23.89 -14.13 8.94
CA GLU A 94 24.88 -13.13 8.50
C GLU A 94 26.27 -13.76 8.47
N LEU A 95 26.83 -13.97 7.29
CA LEU A 95 28.20 -14.42 7.12
C LEU A 95 29.17 -13.30 7.51
N LYS A 96 29.98 -13.51 8.54
CA LYS A 96 30.96 -12.52 9.04
C LYS A 96 32.34 -12.69 8.41
N ASN A 97 32.76 -13.93 8.23
CA ASN A 97 34.04 -14.26 7.63
C ASN A 97 33.93 -15.58 6.87
N PHE A 98 34.66 -15.68 5.76
CA PHE A 98 34.66 -16.88 4.93
C PHE A 98 35.84 -17.82 5.26
N ASN A 99 36.96 -17.31 5.75
CA ASN A 99 38.13 -18.12 6.13
C ASN A 99 38.76 -17.61 7.43
N PRO A 100 38.62 -18.28 8.59
CA PRO A 100 37.69 -19.40 8.82
C PRO A 100 36.25 -19.00 8.70
N ILE A 101 35.34 -19.95 8.36
CA ILE A 101 33.91 -19.65 8.22
C ILE A 101 33.32 -19.31 9.58
N LYS A 102 32.86 -18.07 9.69
CA LYS A 102 32.15 -17.52 10.86
C LYS A 102 30.87 -16.83 10.41
N PHE A 103 29.78 -17.14 11.08
CA PHE A 103 28.49 -16.51 10.79
C PHE A 103 27.68 -16.35 12.06
N THR A 104 26.76 -15.41 12.03
CA THR A 104 25.81 -15.15 13.11
C THR A 104 24.42 -15.56 12.65
N ILE A 105 23.76 -16.39 13.46
CA ILE A 105 22.33 -16.70 13.30
C ILE A 105 21.56 -15.75 14.21
N ILE A 106 20.74 -14.90 13.64
CA ILE A 106 19.84 -14.02 14.38
C ILE A 106 18.50 -14.74 14.47
N LEU A 107 18.20 -15.27 15.66
CA LEU A 107 17.03 -16.06 15.94
C LEU A 107 15.92 -15.18 16.51
N PRO A 108 14.83 -14.94 15.77
CA PRO A 108 13.69 -14.19 16.29
C PRO A 108 12.82 -15.06 17.19
N LEU A 109 12.57 -14.57 18.40
CA LEU A 109 11.67 -15.19 19.36
C LEU A 109 10.23 -14.68 19.16
N GLN A 110 9.27 -15.37 19.76
CA GLN A 110 7.87 -14.95 19.72
C GLN A 110 7.73 -13.51 20.23
N PRO A 111 7.01 -12.62 19.51
CA PRO A 111 6.67 -11.29 19.99
C PRO A 111 6.07 -11.32 21.39
N LYS A 112 6.42 -10.32 22.20
CA LYS A 112 5.86 -10.17 23.56
C LYS A 112 5.01 -8.93 23.61
N ILE A 113 3.73 -9.13 23.86
CA ILE A 113 2.75 -8.05 23.95
C ILE A 113 2.15 -8.05 25.36
N THR A 114 2.17 -6.89 26.00
CA THR A 114 1.48 -6.65 27.27
C THR A 114 0.47 -5.55 27.02
N LEU A 115 -0.81 -5.92 26.93
CA LEU A 115 -1.89 -4.97 26.64
C LEU A 115 -2.09 -4.02 27.82
N GLY A 116 -2.34 -2.75 27.49
CA GLY A 116 -2.85 -1.79 28.46
C GLY A 116 -4.32 -2.05 28.81
N GLU A 117 -4.79 -1.38 29.86
CA GLU A 117 -6.17 -1.53 30.33
C GLU A 117 -7.15 -0.82 29.36
N ILE A 118 -8.03 -1.55 28.72
CA ILE A 118 -9.00 -1.05 27.73
C ILE A 118 -9.91 0.02 28.33
N ASN A 119 -10.28 -0.10 29.60
CA ASN A 119 -11.13 0.86 30.31
C ASN A 119 -10.49 2.25 30.47
N LYS A 120 -9.18 2.39 30.26
CA LYS A 120 -8.46 3.67 30.28
C LYS A 120 -8.49 4.38 28.91
N ILE A 121 -8.92 3.71 27.87
CA ILE A 121 -9.03 4.29 26.54
C ILE A 121 -10.18 5.30 26.52
N LYS A 122 -9.88 6.53 26.12
CA LYS A 122 -10.87 7.59 25.91
C LYS A 122 -10.89 7.96 24.44
N LEU A 123 -12.04 7.80 23.82
CA LEU A 123 -12.23 8.20 22.42
C LEU A 123 -12.90 9.55 22.35
N LYS A 124 -12.42 10.41 21.46
CA LYS A 124 -13.07 11.68 21.17
C LYS A 124 -14.34 11.42 20.38
N LYS A 125 -15.41 12.14 20.75
CA LYS A 125 -16.67 12.08 19.99
C LYS A 125 -16.45 12.60 18.56
N ILE A 126 -16.88 11.82 17.59
CA ILE A 126 -16.95 12.26 16.18
C ILE A 126 -18.21 13.10 16.05
N GLU A 127 -18.03 14.34 15.60
CA GLU A 127 -19.15 15.25 15.38
C GLU A 127 -19.94 14.83 14.14
N ASN A 128 -21.27 14.93 14.25
CA ASN A 128 -22.13 14.71 13.10
C ASN A 128 -22.01 15.90 12.14
N PRO A 129 -21.87 15.69 10.84
CA PRO A 129 -21.91 16.76 9.86
C PRO A 129 -23.34 17.30 9.74
N ASP A 130 -23.49 18.44 9.07
CA ASP A 130 -24.80 18.91 8.65
C ASP A 130 -25.35 18.01 7.52
N PHE A 131 -26.17 17.05 7.92
CA PHE A 131 -26.77 16.09 6.98
C PHE A 131 -27.65 16.78 5.91
N GLU A 132 -28.33 17.88 6.23
CA GLU A 132 -29.18 18.56 5.24
C GLU A 132 -28.33 19.15 4.12
N THR A 133 -27.20 19.78 4.46
CA THR A 133 -26.23 20.28 3.46
C THR A 133 -25.69 19.13 2.60
N LEU A 134 -25.30 18.00 3.19
CA LEU A 134 -24.79 16.84 2.42
C LEU A 134 -25.86 16.23 1.49
N ILE A 135 -27.13 16.22 1.92
CA ILE A 135 -28.24 15.75 1.09
C ILE A 135 -28.46 16.68 -0.09
N ASP A 136 -28.43 17.99 0.14
CA ASP A 136 -28.58 18.98 -0.93
C ASP A 136 -27.41 18.92 -1.92
N GLU A 137 -26.19 18.76 -1.44
CA GLU A 137 -25.02 18.52 -2.29
C GLU A 137 -25.15 17.27 -3.16
N GLN A 138 -25.61 16.16 -2.58
CA GLN A 138 -25.85 14.91 -3.33
C GLN A 138 -26.94 15.11 -4.40
N ILE A 139 -28.02 15.79 -4.09
CA ILE A 139 -29.09 16.10 -5.07
C ILE A 139 -28.53 16.98 -6.19
N ASN A 140 -27.76 18.02 -5.86
CA ASN A 140 -27.13 18.90 -6.83
C ASN A 140 -26.12 18.16 -7.72
N ASN A 141 -25.33 17.26 -7.14
CA ASN A 141 -24.40 16.43 -7.91
C ASN A 141 -25.13 15.48 -8.88
N LEU A 142 -26.23 14.87 -8.44
CA LEU A 142 -27.10 14.10 -9.32
C LEU A 142 -27.69 14.96 -10.43
N GLN A 143 -28.16 16.17 -10.11
CA GLN A 143 -28.69 17.10 -11.12
C GLN A 143 -27.64 17.48 -12.16
N LYS A 144 -26.38 17.74 -11.73
CA LYS A 144 -25.25 18.01 -12.62
C LYS A 144 -24.96 16.82 -13.55
N GLN A 145 -25.01 15.59 -13.06
CA GLN A 145 -24.80 14.37 -13.86
C GLN A 145 -25.84 14.18 -14.97
N PHE A 146 -27.07 14.61 -14.73
CA PHE A 146 -28.18 14.55 -15.70
C PHE A 146 -28.43 15.86 -16.45
N THR A 147 -27.53 16.84 -16.33
CA THR A 147 -27.57 18.09 -17.06
C THR A 147 -27.12 17.90 -18.50
N ASN A 148 -27.95 18.27 -19.45
CA ASN A 148 -27.59 18.35 -20.86
C ASN A 148 -26.92 19.70 -21.16
N TRP A 149 -25.99 19.68 -22.10
CA TRP A 149 -25.28 20.86 -22.53
C TRP A 149 -25.81 21.30 -23.91
N ILE A 150 -26.50 22.45 -23.99
CA ILE A 150 -27.05 22.96 -25.21
C ILE A 150 -26.23 24.15 -25.71
N PRO A 151 -26.05 24.32 -27.06
CA PRO A 151 -25.29 25.45 -27.59
C PRO A 151 -25.82 26.79 -27.09
N SER A 152 -24.89 27.71 -26.80
CA SER A 152 -25.18 29.09 -26.39
C SER A 152 -24.57 30.03 -27.43
N ASN A 153 -25.39 30.88 -28.03
CA ASN A 153 -24.94 31.91 -29.00
C ASN A 153 -24.48 33.19 -28.30
N GLY A 154 -24.48 33.21 -26.98
CA GLY A 154 -24.12 34.35 -26.15
C GLY A 154 -22.66 34.43 -25.77
N LYS A 155 -22.32 35.41 -24.92
CA LYS A 155 -21.06 35.45 -24.20
C LYS A 155 -21.06 34.42 -23.08
N SER A 156 -19.95 33.73 -22.90
CA SER A 156 -19.76 32.74 -21.84
C SER A 156 -20.00 33.35 -20.45
N GLN A 157 -20.69 32.62 -19.59
CA GLN A 157 -21.03 33.00 -18.23
C GLN A 157 -20.54 31.96 -17.21
N SER A 158 -20.49 32.34 -15.94
CA SER A 158 -20.23 31.40 -14.87
C SER A 158 -21.24 30.26 -14.87
N GLY A 159 -20.79 29.02 -14.71
CA GLY A 159 -21.60 27.80 -14.76
C GLY A 159 -21.84 27.24 -16.17
N GLU A 160 -21.33 27.88 -17.22
CA GLU A 160 -21.37 27.36 -18.59
C GLU A 160 -20.13 26.51 -18.92
N LEU A 161 -20.25 25.66 -19.94
CA LEU A 161 -19.18 24.86 -20.49
C LEU A 161 -18.61 25.52 -21.73
N ILE A 162 -17.31 25.79 -21.74
CA ILE A 162 -16.63 26.36 -22.90
C ILE A 162 -15.68 25.30 -23.48
N SER A 163 -15.75 25.08 -24.80
CA SER A 163 -14.80 24.26 -25.53
C SER A 163 -13.75 25.13 -26.17
N ILE A 164 -12.51 24.96 -25.87
CA ILE A 164 -11.39 25.78 -26.30
C ILE A 164 -10.26 24.99 -26.94
N ASN A 165 -9.52 25.65 -27.84
CA ASN A 165 -8.16 25.24 -28.14
C ASN A 165 -7.24 26.03 -27.23
N ILE A 166 -6.33 25.37 -26.55
CA ILE A 166 -5.42 25.98 -25.59
C ILE A 166 -3.99 25.61 -25.90
N LYS A 167 -3.13 26.61 -26.05
CA LYS A 167 -1.69 26.45 -26.16
C LYS A 167 -1.03 27.18 -25.00
N ILE A 168 -0.11 26.51 -24.30
CA ILE A 168 0.58 27.07 -23.13
C ILE A 168 2.06 27.10 -23.41
N GLU A 169 2.67 28.28 -23.30
CA GLU A 169 4.10 28.51 -23.46
C GLU A 169 4.70 29.00 -22.15
N ILE A 170 5.82 28.38 -21.74
CA ILE A 170 6.64 28.78 -20.59
C ILE A 170 8.05 29.04 -21.10
N ASP A 171 8.61 30.18 -20.79
CA ASP A 171 9.96 30.60 -21.20
C ASP A 171 10.21 30.45 -22.72
N GLY A 172 9.15 30.65 -23.55
CA GLY A 172 9.21 30.53 -25.00
C GLY A 172 9.16 29.10 -25.55
N GLN A 173 8.96 28.12 -24.68
CA GLN A 173 8.77 26.72 -25.05
C GLN A 173 7.31 26.31 -24.94
N ASN A 174 6.79 25.60 -25.94
CA ASN A 174 5.44 25.04 -25.90
C ASN A 174 5.40 23.83 -24.98
N VAL A 175 4.67 23.94 -23.87
CA VAL A 175 4.51 22.86 -22.86
C VAL A 175 3.20 22.13 -22.97
N LEU A 176 2.18 22.76 -23.60
CA LEU A 176 0.87 22.16 -23.84
C LEU A 176 0.24 22.72 -25.12
N ASP A 177 -0.31 21.87 -25.95
CA ASP A 177 -1.12 22.22 -27.12
C ASP A 177 -2.28 21.22 -27.23
N GLN A 178 -3.45 21.65 -26.78
CA GLN A 178 -4.66 20.81 -26.77
C GLN A 178 -5.79 21.50 -27.53
N LYS A 179 -6.52 20.68 -28.29
CA LYS A 179 -7.69 21.13 -29.06
C LYS A 179 -8.97 20.55 -28.45
N ASN A 180 -10.05 21.32 -28.55
CA ASN A 180 -11.39 20.95 -28.06
C ASN A 180 -11.38 20.52 -26.58
N THR A 181 -10.68 21.27 -25.74
CA THR A 181 -10.68 21.05 -24.30
C THR A 181 -11.94 21.71 -23.72
N ASP A 182 -12.77 20.90 -23.08
CA ASP A 182 -13.98 21.37 -22.41
C ASP A 182 -13.66 21.84 -20.99
N ILE A 183 -13.97 23.08 -20.66
CA ILE A 183 -13.76 23.69 -19.36
C ILE A 183 -15.10 24.22 -18.83
N MET A 184 -15.48 23.79 -17.64
CA MET A 184 -16.61 24.34 -16.90
C MET A 184 -16.18 25.64 -16.22
N LEU A 185 -16.89 26.72 -16.46
CA LEU A 185 -16.58 28.04 -15.93
C LEU A 185 -17.07 28.20 -14.48
N GLU A 186 -16.50 27.41 -13.57
CA GLU A 186 -16.74 27.47 -12.14
C GLU A 186 -15.44 27.86 -11.42
N GLU A 187 -15.53 28.67 -10.36
CA GLU A 187 -14.34 29.13 -9.60
C GLU A 187 -13.49 27.97 -9.07
N GLN A 188 -14.09 26.83 -8.78
CA GLN A 188 -13.40 25.61 -8.34
C GLN A 188 -12.41 25.07 -9.39
N ASN A 189 -12.62 25.35 -10.67
CA ASN A 189 -11.75 24.92 -11.77
C ASN A 189 -10.59 25.90 -12.06
N ASP A 190 -10.44 26.94 -11.24
CA ASP A 190 -9.36 27.94 -11.40
C ASP A 190 -8.05 27.55 -10.71
N GLU A 191 -7.96 26.31 -10.17
CA GLU A 191 -6.79 25.81 -9.43
C GLU A 191 -5.53 25.67 -10.31
N PHE A 192 -5.70 25.37 -11.60
CA PHE A 192 -4.59 25.19 -12.53
C PHE A 192 -3.79 26.47 -12.72
N ALA A 193 -4.48 27.57 -13.03
CA ALA A 193 -3.90 28.90 -13.20
C ALA A 193 -4.90 29.96 -12.69
N PRO A 194 -4.72 30.43 -11.45
CA PRO A 194 -5.64 31.39 -10.85
C PRO A 194 -5.88 32.61 -11.74
N GLY A 195 -7.15 32.87 -12.02
CA GLY A 195 -7.58 33.92 -12.93
C GLY A 195 -7.89 33.45 -14.37
N LEU A 196 -7.66 32.18 -14.70
CA LEU A 196 -7.99 31.63 -16.03
C LEU A 196 -9.49 31.68 -16.28
N ILE A 197 -10.31 31.17 -15.36
CA ILE A 197 -11.76 31.14 -15.48
C ILE A 197 -12.32 32.54 -15.66
N LYS A 198 -11.86 33.51 -14.87
CA LYS A 198 -12.26 34.91 -14.99
C LYS A 198 -11.97 35.50 -16.37
N ASN A 199 -10.89 35.10 -17.00
CA ASN A 199 -10.49 35.54 -18.34
C ASN A 199 -11.27 34.84 -19.46
N LEU A 200 -11.83 33.66 -19.22
CA LEU A 200 -12.66 32.90 -20.16
C LEU A 200 -14.12 33.39 -20.14
N ILE A 201 -14.60 33.94 -19.03
CA ILE A 201 -15.94 34.54 -18.93
C ILE A 201 -16.04 35.79 -19.85
N GLY A 202 -17.11 35.89 -20.60
CA GLY A 202 -17.42 37.01 -21.51
C GLY A 202 -16.94 36.80 -22.94
N LEU A 203 -16.26 35.66 -23.25
CA LEU A 203 -15.85 35.28 -24.60
C LEU A 203 -17.00 34.62 -25.37
N LYS A 204 -16.95 34.70 -26.70
CA LYS A 204 -17.89 34.04 -27.62
C LYS A 204 -17.17 32.98 -28.47
N GLU A 205 -17.96 32.16 -29.13
CA GLU A 205 -17.46 31.28 -30.18
C GLU A 205 -16.68 32.05 -31.25
N GLY A 206 -15.48 31.60 -31.61
CA GLY A 206 -14.55 32.22 -32.52
C GLY A 206 -13.62 33.27 -31.89
N ASP A 207 -13.85 33.71 -30.66
CA ASP A 207 -12.95 34.64 -29.98
C ASP A 207 -11.60 33.97 -29.68
N SER A 208 -10.52 34.73 -29.87
CA SER A 208 -9.16 34.32 -29.47
C SER A 208 -8.62 35.33 -28.45
N LYS A 209 -7.93 34.82 -27.42
CA LYS A 209 -7.35 35.64 -26.36
C LYS A 209 -6.03 35.10 -25.92
N ASN A 210 -5.07 36.02 -25.80
CA ASN A 210 -3.75 35.69 -25.20
C ASN A 210 -3.71 36.24 -23.77
N ILE A 211 -3.32 35.38 -22.81
CA ILE A 211 -3.40 35.70 -21.39
C ILE A 211 -2.09 35.23 -20.71
N ASN A 212 -1.51 36.15 -19.96
CA ASN A 212 -0.34 35.80 -19.12
C ASN A 212 -0.80 35.55 -17.69
N LEU A 213 -0.68 34.31 -17.22
CA LEU A 213 -1.03 33.91 -15.88
C LEU A 213 0.12 33.16 -15.22
N LYS A 214 0.06 33.08 -13.91
CA LYS A 214 0.97 32.25 -13.13
C LYS A 214 0.33 30.92 -12.82
N ILE A 215 1.00 29.83 -13.16
CA ILE A 215 0.53 28.48 -12.82
C ILE A 215 0.58 28.28 -11.31
N SER A 216 -0.38 27.56 -10.78
CA SER A 216 -0.48 27.25 -9.35
C SER A 216 0.80 26.63 -8.81
N LYS A 217 1.18 27.00 -7.59
CA LYS A 217 2.30 26.37 -6.86
C LYS A 217 2.07 24.88 -6.57
N ASN A 218 0.80 24.49 -6.47
CA ASN A 218 0.39 23.12 -6.17
C ASN A 218 0.27 22.25 -7.43
N HIS A 219 0.74 22.74 -8.58
CA HIS A 219 0.69 21.95 -9.82
C HIS A 219 1.54 20.68 -9.71
N PRO A 220 1.05 19.50 -10.14
CA PRO A 220 1.78 18.23 -10.02
C PRO A 220 3.16 18.22 -10.72
N SER A 221 3.30 18.93 -11.83
CA SER A 221 4.58 19.07 -12.52
C SER A 221 5.38 20.22 -11.91
N GLN A 222 6.52 19.89 -11.28
CA GLN A 222 7.47 20.88 -10.75
C GLN A 222 8.05 21.81 -11.83
N GLU A 223 8.10 21.34 -13.08
CA GLU A 223 8.56 22.15 -14.23
C GLU A 223 7.61 23.28 -14.57
N MET A 224 6.31 23.12 -14.25
CA MET A 224 5.27 24.09 -14.53
C MET A 224 4.87 24.91 -13.30
N ALA A 225 5.00 24.34 -12.10
CA ALA A 225 4.58 24.97 -10.85
C ALA A 225 5.24 26.34 -10.62
N ASP A 226 4.44 27.33 -10.19
CA ASP A 226 4.85 28.70 -9.83
C ASP A 226 5.48 29.51 -11.00
N LYS A 227 5.44 29.00 -12.25
CA LYS A 227 5.97 29.71 -13.43
C LYS A 227 4.92 30.61 -14.08
N LYS A 228 5.40 31.67 -14.71
CA LYS A 228 4.59 32.50 -15.59
C LYS A 228 4.42 31.79 -16.92
N ALA A 229 3.20 31.66 -17.38
CA ALA A 229 2.86 31.01 -18.64
C ALA A 229 2.01 31.92 -19.51
N ASN A 230 2.24 31.85 -20.79
CA ASN A 230 1.43 32.51 -21.82
C ASN A 230 0.39 31.49 -22.33
N PHE A 231 -0.89 31.85 -22.21
CA PHE A 231 -2.02 31.04 -22.65
C PHE A 231 -2.59 31.63 -23.94
N ASP A 232 -2.44 30.92 -25.03
CA ASP A 232 -3.10 31.27 -26.29
C ASP A 232 -4.36 30.42 -26.44
N ILE A 233 -5.52 31.08 -26.40
CA ILE A 233 -6.82 30.41 -26.26
C ILE A 233 -7.70 30.83 -27.45
N THR A 234 -8.34 29.85 -28.08
CA THR A 234 -9.37 30.07 -29.10
C THR A 234 -10.64 29.34 -28.68
N VAL A 235 -11.74 30.01 -28.65
CA VAL A 235 -13.06 29.47 -28.27
C VAL A 235 -13.70 28.76 -29.44
N ASN A 236 -13.97 27.46 -29.29
CA ASN A 236 -14.62 26.64 -30.34
C ASN A 236 -16.14 26.62 -30.17
N SER A 237 -16.66 26.58 -28.95
CA SER A 237 -18.08 26.63 -28.66
C SER A 237 -18.35 27.02 -27.22
N VAL A 238 -19.51 27.58 -26.97
CA VAL A 238 -20.05 27.83 -25.63
C VAL A 238 -21.36 27.06 -25.49
N LYS A 239 -21.50 26.33 -24.34
CA LYS A 239 -22.70 25.56 -24.05
C LYS A 239 -23.23 25.95 -22.69
N LYS A 240 -24.53 26.16 -22.60
CA LYS A 240 -25.23 26.44 -21.33
C LYS A 240 -25.85 25.17 -20.77
N PRO A 241 -25.94 25.05 -19.45
CA PRO A 241 -26.57 23.88 -18.83
C PRO A 241 -28.09 23.93 -19.05
N ASP A 242 -28.63 22.80 -19.49
CA ASP A 242 -30.06 22.51 -19.47
C ASP A 242 -30.31 21.43 -18.40
N SER A 243 -30.33 21.92 -17.16
CA SER A 243 -30.48 21.04 -15.98
C SER A 243 -31.95 20.68 -15.80
N PRO A 244 -32.24 19.40 -15.55
CA PRO A 244 -33.60 18.96 -15.27
C PRO A 244 -34.13 19.66 -14.00
N LYS A 245 -35.40 20.01 -14.01
CA LYS A 245 -36.07 20.52 -12.81
C LYS A 245 -36.13 19.44 -11.75
N LEU A 246 -35.89 19.80 -10.48
CA LEU A 246 -35.95 18.90 -9.33
C LEU A 246 -37.44 18.57 -9.01
N ASP A 247 -38.09 17.81 -9.88
CA ASP A 247 -39.47 17.38 -9.80
C ASP A 247 -39.61 15.86 -9.87
N SER A 248 -40.85 15.40 -9.98
CA SER A 248 -41.15 13.96 -10.07
C SER A 248 -40.57 13.30 -11.32
N LYS A 249 -40.31 14.04 -12.40
CA LYS A 249 -39.66 13.51 -13.61
C LYS A 249 -38.18 13.25 -13.36
N PHE A 250 -37.52 14.17 -12.65
CA PHE A 250 -36.15 14.01 -12.25
C PHE A 250 -35.96 12.80 -11.33
N ALA A 251 -36.85 12.64 -10.32
CA ALA A 251 -36.80 11.50 -9.41
C ALA A 251 -36.91 10.16 -10.15
N LYS A 252 -37.78 10.06 -11.14
CA LYS A 252 -37.92 8.90 -12.01
C LYS A 252 -36.68 8.67 -12.86
N MET A 253 -36.15 9.71 -13.48
CA MET A 253 -35.00 9.65 -14.38
C MET A 253 -33.74 9.13 -13.63
N VAL A 254 -33.47 9.66 -12.43
CA VAL A 254 -32.32 9.24 -11.61
C VAL A 254 -32.43 7.81 -11.12
N SER A 255 -33.65 7.32 -10.91
CA SER A 255 -33.92 5.98 -10.33
C SER A 255 -34.38 4.94 -11.34
N ASN A 256 -34.33 5.21 -12.64
CA ASN A 256 -34.89 4.35 -13.68
C ASN A 256 -36.36 3.96 -13.38
N ASP A 257 -37.19 4.95 -13.06
CA ASP A 257 -38.62 4.84 -12.73
C ASP A 257 -38.98 4.14 -11.41
N GLU A 258 -37.99 3.74 -10.58
CA GLU A 258 -38.27 3.16 -9.27
C GLU A 258 -38.82 4.17 -8.27
N ILE A 259 -38.37 5.42 -8.31
CA ILE A 259 -38.77 6.48 -7.39
C ILE A 259 -39.65 7.50 -8.09
N LYS A 260 -40.87 7.66 -7.58
CA LYS A 260 -41.90 8.49 -8.25
C LYS A 260 -41.94 9.95 -7.82
N THR A 261 -41.34 10.31 -6.69
CA THR A 261 -41.40 11.66 -6.14
C THR A 261 -40.06 12.15 -5.59
N MET A 262 -39.83 13.46 -5.62
CA MET A 262 -38.64 14.10 -5.02
C MET A 262 -38.56 13.85 -3.51
N ALA A 263 -39.69 13.80 -2.80
CA ALA A 263 -39.69 13.52 -1.36
C ALA A 263 -39.15 12.12 -1.06
N THR A 264 -39.53 11.12 -1.89
CA THR A 264 -39.03 9.75 -1.75
C THR A 264 -37.54 9.66 -2.12
N LEU A 265 -37.10 10.37 -3.18
CA LEU A 265 -35.69 10.44 -3.56
C LEU A 265 -34.84 11.05 -2.42
N ARG A 266 -35.27 12.21 -1.89
CA ARG A 266 -34.58 12.88 -0.78
C ARG A 266 -34.50 11.97 0.46
N LYS A 267 -35.57 11.25 0.77
CA LYS A 267 -35.58 10.31 1.89
C LYS A 267 -34.56 9.17 1.65
N LYS A 268 -34.50 8.60 0.44
CA LYS A 268 -33.52 7.54 0.10
C LYS A 268 -32.08 8.04 0.20
N ILE A 269 -31.81 9.25 -0.33
CA ILE A 269 -30.49 9.89 -0.21
C ILE A 269 -30.14 10.13 1.26
N LYS A 270 -31.10 10.67 2.06
CA LYS A 270 -30.90 10.89 3.49
C LYS A 270 -30.49 9.59 4.21
N THR A 271 -31.25 8.52 4.01
CA THR A 271 -30.92 7.20 4.61
C THR A 271 -29.52 6.76 4.19
N SER A 272 -29.18 6.86 2.90
CA SER A 272 -27.85 6.47 2.41
C SER A 272 -26.72 7.34 3.00
N VAL A 273 -26.90 8.64 3.12
CA VAL A 273 -25.90 9.56 3.72
C VAL A 273 -25.72 9.27 5.20
N GLU A 274 -26.81 9.05 5.95
CA GLU A 274 -26.78 8.71 7.38
C GLU A 274 -26.10 7.34 7.61
N GLU A 275 -26.42 6.33 6.81
CA GLU A 275 -25.83 4.99 6.87
C GLU A 275 -24.33 5.03 6.54
N ASN A 276 -23.96 5.74 5.47
CA ASN A 276 -22.56 5.89 5.09
C ASN A 276 -21.76 6.62 6.19
N HIS A 277 -22.31 7.71 6.74
CA HIS A 277 -21.67 8.41 7.85
C HIS A 277 -21.51 7.51 9.09
N LYS A 278 -22.56 6.74 9.41
CA LYS A 278 -22.50 5.79 10.54
C LYS A 278 -21.39 4.76 10.34
N GLN A 279 -21.31 4.14 9.15
CA GLN A 279 -20.27 3.16 8.83
C GLN A 279 -18.88 3.79 8.89
N GLN A 280 -18.72 5.00 8.33
CA GLN A 280 -17.46 5.74 8.37
C GLN A 280 -17.04 6.06 9.81
N SER A 281 -17.97 6.52 10.64
CA SER A 281 -17.72 6.83 12.03
C SER A 281 -17.37 5.57 12.85
N GLU A 282 -18.07 4.46 12.63
CA GLU A 282 -17.74 3.19 13.27
C GLU A 282 -16.32 2.72 12.90
N TYR A 283 -15.96 2.82 11.63
CA TYR A 283 -14.60 2.49 11.17
C TYR A 283 -13.53 3.38 11.81
N GLU A 284 -13.81 4.68 11.90
CA GLU A 284 -12.91 5.65 12.53
C GLU A 284 -12.77 5.41 14.04
N TYR A 285 -13.86 5.12 14.74
CA TYR A 285 -13.81 4.75 16.15
C TYR A 285 -13.01 3.45 16.37
N GLN A 286 -13.22 2.42 15.55
CA GLN A 286 -12.45 1.19 15.62
C GLN A 286 -10.95 1.45 15.43
N ASN A 287 -10.58 2.25 14.43
CA ASN A 287 -9.18 2.61 14.20
C ASN A 287 -8.58 3.38 15.38
N ASN A 288 -9.29 4.39 15.88
CA ASN A 288 -8.84 5.20 17.01
C ASN A 288 -8.70 4.35 18.28
N ALA A 289 -9.62 3.43 18.54
CA ALA A 289 -9.53 2.50 19.68
C ALA A 289 -8.26 1.64 19.60
N ILE A 290 -7.94 1.11 18.42
CA ILE A 290 -6.72 0.32 18.21
C ILE A 290 -5.46 1.17 18.42
N ILE A 291 -5.43 2.38 17.88
CA ILE A 291 -4.29 3.31 18.05
C ILE A 291 -4.08 3.63 19.51
N GLU A 292 -5.15 3.93 20.27
CA GLU A 292 -5.04 4.22 21.69
C GLU A 292 -4.62 2.98 22.51
N LEU A 293 -5.12 1.78 22.17
CA LEU A 293 -4.67 0.54 22.81
C LEU A 293 -3.18 0.29 22.58
N ILE A 294 -2.69 0.49 21.34
CA ILE A 294 -1.26 0.37 21.01
C ILE A 294 -0.42 1.33 21.85
N LYS A 295 -0.84 2.60 22.00
CA LYS A 295 -0.10 3.62 22.78
C LYS A 295 0.09 3.26 24.25
N ILE A 296 -0.90 2.60 24.87
CA ILE A 296 -0.86 2.22 26.29
C ILE A 296 -0.32 0.81 26.51
N SER A 297 -0.02 0.06 25.44
CA SER A 297 0.52 -1.31 25.48
C SER A 297 2.03 -1.32 25.33
N ASN A 298 2.69 -2.32 25.93
CA ASN A 298 4.10 -2.60 25.67
C ASN A 298 4.22 -3.69 24.61
N ILE A 299 4.83 -3.36 23.47
CA ILE A 299 4.95 -4.24 22.29
C ILE A 299 6.44 -4.42 21.98
N GLU A 300 6.92 -5.62 22.12
CA GLU A 300 8.30 -6.01 21.82
C GLU A 300 8.30 -6.95 20.61
N LEU A 301 8.70 -6.45 19.45
CA LEU A 301 8.83 -7.20 18.21
C LEU A 301 10.31 -7.45 17.89
N PRO A 302 10.67 -8.64 17.35
CA PRO A 302 12.02 -8.89 16.86
C PRO A 302 12.35 -7.94 15.68
N PRO A 303 13.48 -7.20 15.70
CA PRO A 303 13.90 -6.36 14.57
C PRO A 303 13.97 -7.09 13.24
N VAL A 304 14.43 -8.36 13.25
CA VAL A 304 14.47 -9.20 12.03
C VAL A 304 13.08 -9.41 11.41
N MET A 305 12.02 -9.42 12.22
CA MET A 305 10.64 -9.50 11.72
C MET A 305 10.27 -8.23 10.96
N ILE A 306 10.55 -7.06 11.53
CA ILE A 306 10.26 -5.76 10.92
C ILE A 306 11.04 -5.63 9.61
N GLU A 307 12.35 -5.96 9.63
CA GLU A 307 13.21 -5.92 8.45
C GLU A 307 12.67 -6.82 7.33
N ARG A 308 12.25 -8.05 7.65
CA ARG A 308 11.73 -9.00 6.65
C ARG A 308 10.42 -8.51 6.05
N GLU A 309 9.46 -8.07 6.86
CA GLU A 309 8.19 -7.56 6.35
C GLU A 309 8.38 -6.28 5.53
N THR A 310 9.28 -5.40 5.94
CA THR A 310 9.66 -4.21 5.15
C THR A 310 10.25 -4.64 3.79
N GLN A 311 11.13 -5.63 3.78
CA GLN A 311 11.71 -6.14 2.54
C GLN A 311 10.64 -6.76 1.62
N ASN A 312 9.69 -7.51 2.18
CA ASN A 312 8.56 -8.07 1.43
C ASN A 312 7.71 -6.99 0.75
N GLU A 313 7.42 -5.89 1.47
CA GLU A 313 6.66 -4.76 0.91
C GLU A 313 7.45 -4.05 -0.22
N ILE A 314 8.77 -3.88 -0.03
CA ILE A 314 9.64 -3.32 -1.07
C ILE A 314 9.65 -4.24 -2.32
N GLU A 315 9.77 -5.56 -2.14
CA GLU A 315 9.73 -6.52 -3.25
C GLU A 315 8.40 -6.51 -4.01
N GLN A 316 7.27 -6.32 -3.30
CA GLN A 316 5.97 -6.15 -3.93
C GLN A 316 5.94 -4.88 -4.81
N LEU A 317 6.50 -3.78 -4.31
CA LEU A 317 6.60 -2.52 -5.06
C LEU A 317 7.55 -2.64 -6.27
N GLU A 318 8.68 -3.35 -6.11
CA GLU A 318 9.57 -3.69 -7.24
C GLU A 318 8.85 -4.52 -8.30
N ASN A 319 8.07 -5.53 -7.88
CA ASN A 319 7.31 -6.35 -8.79
C ASN A 319 6.22 -5.55 -9.51
N LEU A 320 5.63 -4.55 -8.86
CA LEU A 320 4.71 -3.60 -9.50
C LEU A 320 5.45 -2.77 -10.56
N ALA A 321 6.61 -2.18 -10.23
CA ALA A 321 7.43 -1.43 -11.19
C ALA A 321 7.83 -2.27 -12.42
N LYS A 322 8.21 -3.54 -12.21
CA LYS A 322 8.54 -4.49 -13.30
C LYS A 322 7.37 -4.72 -14.26
N ARG A 323 6.10 -4.67 -13.80
CA ARG A 323 4.92 -4.77 -14.69
C ARG A 323 4.84 -3.60 -15.67
N PHE A 324 5.36 -2.44 -15.27
CA PHE A 324 5.49 -1.26 -16.13
C PHE A 324 6.83 -1.21 -16.88
N LYS A 325 7.65 -2.29 -16.82
CA LYS A 325 8.99 -2.41 -17.44
C LYS A 325 9.96 -1.32 -16.96
N MET A 326 9.88 -0.95 -15.70
CA MET A 326 10.72 0.05 -15.05
C MET A 326 11.47 -0.56 -13.87
N SER A 327 12.61 0.03 -13.49
CA SER A 327 13.20 -0.17 -12.19
C SER A 327 12.35 0.51 -11.11
N LEU A 328 12.53 0.13 -9.83
CA LEU A 328 11.83 0.77 -8.73
C LEU A 328 12.11 2.28 -8.67
N GLU A 329 13.38 2.67 -8.86
CA GLU A 329 13.81 4.07 -8.83
C GLU A 329 13.15 4.90 -9.95
N GLU A 330 13.10 4.38 -11.18
CA GLU A 330 12.42 5.03 -12.30
C GLU A 330 10.91 5.15 -12.06
N TYR A 331 10.29 4.10 -11.48
CA TYR A 331 8.88 4.10 -11.15
C TYR A 331 8.54 5.17 -10.11
N LEU A 332 9.33 5.25 -9.03
CA LEU A 332 9.15 6.24 -7.98
C LEU A 332 9.41 7.66 -8.47
N THR A 333 10.47 7.87 -9.25
CA THR A 333 10.78 9.20 -9.82
C THR A 333 9.64 9.73 -10.72
N LYS A 334 9.04 8.86 -11.53
CA LYS A 334 7.86 9.24 -12.34
C LYS A 334 6.63 9.63 -11.49
N ASN A 335 6.53 9.10 -10.29
CA ASN A 335 5.47 9.43 -9.33
C ASN A 335 5.89 10.56 -8.36
N ASN A 336 6.98 11.28 -8.63
CA ASN A 336 7.55 12.34 -7.78
C ASN A 336 7.89 11.85 -6.35
N GLN A 337 8.33 10.60 -6.22
CA GLN A 337 8.72 9.99 -4.96
C GLN A 337 10.23 9.72 -4.94
N ASN A 338 10.84 9.85 -3.76
CA ASN A 338 12.24 9.53 -3.51
C ASN A 338 12.37 8.10 -2.96
N LEU A 339 13.38 7.34 -3.41
CA LEU A 339 13.58 5.94 -3.02
C LEU A 339 13.85 5.78 -1.51
N ASP A 340 14.71 6.63 -0.94
CA ASP A 340 15.08 6.52 0.48
C ASP A 340 13.93 6.92 1.40
N ASP A 341 13.18 7.96 1.04
CA ASP A 341 12.00 8.37 1.79
C ASP A 341 10.89 7.32 1.70
N THR A 342 10.71 6.71 0.50
CA THR A 342 9.74 5.63 0.32
C THR A 342 10.09 4.41 1.18
N LYS A 343 11.36 4.00 1.23
CA LYS A 343 11.80 2.89 2.09
C LYS A 343 11.56 3.16 3.57
N LYS A 344 11.86 4.38 4.04
CA LYS A 344 11.59 4.78 5.43
C LYS A 344 10.09 4.77 5.75
N ASN A 345 9.27 5.27 4.84
CA ASN A 345 7.82 5.26 5.01
C ASN A 345 7.27 3.82 5.08
N ILE A 346 7.73 2.94 4.19
CA ILE A 346 7.38 1.52 4.22
C ILE A 346 7.76 0.88 5.55
N GLU A 347 8.96 1.17 6.10
CA GLU A 347 9.38 0.64 7.41
C GLU A 347 8.44 1.12 8.53
N ILE A 348 8.09 2.41 8.55
CA ILE A 348 7.17 2.98 9.54
C ILE A 348 5.78 2.33 9.42
N GLU A 349 5.24 2.22 8.21
CA GLU A 349 3.93 1.61 7.94
C GLU A 349 3.93 0.12 8.31
N THR A 350 5.00 -0.59 8.00
CA THR A 350 5.19 -2.00 8.37
C THR A 350 5.19 -2.18 9.88
N LEU A 351 5.91 -1.33 10.61
CA LEU A 351 5.92 -1.36 12.08
C LEU A 351 4.53 -1.10 12.65
N GLN A 352 3.79 -0.12 12.11
CA GLN A 352 2.42 0.16 12.54
C GLN A 352 1.49 -1.03 12.27
N LYS A 353 1.58 -1.64 11.09
CA LYS A 353 0.81 -2.83 10.69
C LYS A 353 1.09 -4.01 11.62
N LEU A 354 2.36 -4.27 11.93
CA LEU A 354 2.76 -5.33 12.85
C LEU A 354 2.26 -5.08 14.27
N ASN A 355 2.43 -3.86 14.79
CA ASN A 355 1.93 -3.48 16.11
C ASN A 355 0.42 -3.69 16.21
N ARG A 356 -0.34 -3.21 15.20
CA ARG A 356 -1.79 -3.41 15.13
C ARG A 356 -2.16 -4.89 15.15
N THR A 357 -1.52 -5.67 14.31
CA THR A 357 -1.77 -7.12 14.17
C THR A 357 -1.54 -7.86 15.48
N PHE A 358 -0.35 -7.70 16.07
CA PHE A 358 0.00 -8.43 17.28
C PHE A 358 -0.80 -7.96 18.51
N THR A 359 -1.16 -6.68 18.59
CA THR A 359 -2.06 -6.18 19.62
C THR A 359 -3.45 -6.83 19.54
N LEU A 360 -4.03 -6.92 18.32
CA LEU A 360 -5.33 -7.55 18.13
C LEU A 360 -5.30 -9.06 18.36
N LEU A 361 -4.23 -9.74 17.93
CA LEU A 361 -4.06 -11.18 18.20
C LEU A 361 -3.92 -11.47 19.70
N GLU A 362 -3.17 -10.64 20.43
CA GLU A 362 -3.05 -10.78 21.88
C GLU A 362 -4.39 -10.50 22.58
N LEU A 363 -5.17 -9.52 22.06
CA LEU A 363 -6.52 -9.24 22.56
C LEU A 363 -7.45 -10.44 22.34
N CYS A 364 -7.38 -11.10 21.18
CA CYS A 364 -8.12 -12.35 20.92
C CYS A 364 -7.77 -13.43 21.95
N LYS A 365 -6.47 -13.60 22.21
CA LYS A 365 -5.97 -14.62 23.12
C LYS A 365 -6.44 -14.38 24.56
N GLN A 366 -6.33 -13.16 25.05
CA GLN A 366 -6.70 -12.82 26.43
C GLN A 366 -8.21 -12.91 26.68
N ASN A 367 -9.04 -12.63 25.66
CA ASN A 367 -10.51 -12.64 25.79
C ASN A 367 -11.15 -13.88 25.16
N ASN A 368 -10.38 -14.91 24.76
CA ASN A 368 -10.87 -16.14 24.13
C ASN A 368 -11.80 -15.87 22.94
N ILE A 369 -11.46 -14.88 22.10
CA ILE A 369 -12.23 -14.54 20.90
C ILE A 369 -11.91 -15.55 19.81
N VAL A 370 -12.85 -16.44 19.51
CA VAL A 370 -12.70 -17.48 18.50
C VAL A 370 -13.79 -17.33 17.43
N PRO A 371 -13.45 -17.42 16.15
CA PRO A 371 -14.43 -17.50 15.08
C PRO A 371 -15.29 -18.75 15.17
N THR A 372 -16.55 -18.66 14.80
CA THR A 372 -17.43 -19.84 14.69
C THR A 372 -17.18 -20.59 13.38
N GLU A 373 -17.58 -21.86 13.32
CA GLU A 373 -17.47 -22.67 12.09
C GLU A 373 -18.22 -22.07 10.89
N GLN A 374 -19.35 -21.42 11.13
CA GLN A 374 -20.12 -20.73 10.09
C GLN A 374 -19.35 -19.54 9.52
N GLU A 375 -18.82 -18.67 10.39
CA GLU A 375 -18.00 -17.52 9.98
C GLU A 375 -16.77 -17.95 9.18
N LEU A 376 -16.09 -19.02 9.62
CA LEU A 376 -14.93 -19.58 8.91
C LEU A 376 -15.34 -20.08 7.51
N SER A 377 -16.43 -20.83 7.40
CA SER A 377 -16.90 -21.32 6.10
C SER A 377 -17.28 -20.19 5.12
N GLU A 378 -17.89 -19.12 5.61
CA GLU A 378 -18.20 -17.94 4.80
C GLU A 378 -16.95 -17.18 4.38
N ALA A 379 -16.01 -16.97 5.28
CA ALA A 379 -14.74 -16.31 4.98
C ALA A 379 -13.90 -17.11 3.96
N GLU A 380 -13.85 -18.44 4.09
CA GLU A 380 -13.17 -19.30 3.11
C GLU A 380 -13.81 -19.17 1.71
N LYS A 381 -15.14 -19.19 1.59
CA LYS A 381 -15.84 -19.00 0.32
C LYS A 381 -15.53 -17.64 -0.31
N ASN A 382 -15.50 -16.59 0.50
CA ASN A 382 -15.18 -15.24 0.05
C ASN A 382 -13.73 -15.15 -0.46
N LEU A 383 -12.77 -15.76 0.24
CA LEU A 383 -11.37 -15.82 -0.20
C LEU A 383 -11.21 -16.59 -1.50
N ILE A 384 -11.89 -17.72 -1.67
CA ILE A 384 -11.88 -18.50 -2.91
C ILE A 384 -12.42 -17.67 -4.08
N SER A 385 -13.53 -16.95 -3.88
CA SER A 385 -14.12 -16.10 -4.91
C SER A 385 -13.21 -14.94 -5.30
N GLN A 386 -12.52 -14.31 -4.35
CA GLN A 386 -11.55 -13.25 -4.59
C GLN A 386 -10.32 -13.75 -5.38
N GLN A 387 -9.80 -14.94 -5.05
CA GLN A 387 -8.69 -15.54 -5.78
C GLN A 387 -9.03 -15.91 -7.22
N SER A 388 -10.30 -16.27 -7.48
CA SER A 388 -10.75 -16.59 -8.84
C SER A 388 -10.76 -15.36 -9.76
N ASN A 389 -10.92 -14.17 -9.19
CA ASN A 389 -10.98 -12.89 -9.91
C ASN A 389 -9.62 -12.19 -10.04
N ASN A 390 -8.61 -12.60 -9.28
CA ASN A 390 -7.28 -12.01 -9.29
C ASN A 390 -6.23 -13.02 -9.78
N ASN A 391 -5.28 -12.57 -10.60
CA ASN A 391 -4.11 -13.36 -11.05
C ASN A 391 -3.07 -13.60 -9.92
N SER A 392 -3.50 -13.64 -8.66
CA SER A 392 -2.64 -13.90 -7.52
C SER A 392 -2.33 -15.40 -7.36
N PRO A 393 -1.19 -15.79 -6.79
CA PRO A 393 -0.87 -17.19 -6.51
C PRO A 393 -1.99 -17.83 -5.68
N LYS A 394 -2.51 -18.97 -6.14
CA LYS A 394 -3.56 -19.70 -5.42
C LYS A 394 -3.00 -20.28 -4.13
N LEU A 395 -3.61 -19.94 -3.02
CA LEU A 395 -3.32 -20.55 -1.73
C LEU A 395 -3.78 -22.03 -1.73
N SER A 396 -3.09 -22.88 -0.98
CA SER A 396 -3.58 -24.23 -0.68
C SER A 396 -4.87 -24.16 0.16
N LYS A 397 -5.60 -25.26 0.24
CA LYS A 397 -6.82 -25.31 1.07
C LYS A 397 -6.51 -24.96 2.53
N GLU A 398 -5.43 -25.48 3.06
CA GLU A 398 -4.95 -25.16 4.41
C GLU A 398 -4.57 -23.68 4.55
N GLY A 399 -3.89 -23.12 3.53
CA GLY A 399 -3.56 -21.70 3.50
C GLY A 399 -4.79 -20.78 3.47
N ILE A 400 -5.87 -21.19 2.76
CA ILE A 400 -7.14 -20.44 2.76
C ILE A 400 -7.78 -20.47 4.15
N GLN A 401 -7.80 -21.63 4.80
CA GLN A 401 -8.35 -21.77 6.13
C GLN A 401 -7.59 -20.95 7.16
N MET A 402 -6.26 -21.00 7.15
CA MET A 402 -5.40 -20.20 8.04
C MET A 402 -5.61 -18.70 7.82
N GLU A 403 -5.68 -18.26 6.57
CA GLU A 403 -5.90 -16.85 6.23
C GLU A 403 -7.30 -16.38 6.64
N ALA A 404 -8.33 -17.21 6.44
CA ALA A 404 -9.71 -16.92 6.87
C ALA A 404 -9.78 -16.76 8.40
N GLU A 405 -9.22 -17.71 9.14
CA GLU A 405 -9.19 -17.66 10.60
C GLU A 405 -8.43 -16.42 11.11
N TYR A 406 -7.29 -16.13 10.50
CA TYR A 406 -6.46 -14.97 10.85
C TYR A 406 -7.22 -13.65 10.65
N ARG A 407 -7.86 -13.45 9.49
CA ARG A 407 -8.64 -12.24 9.20
C ARG A 407 -9.83 -12.07 10.13
N LEU A 408 -10.56 -13.17 10.37
CA LEU A 408 -11.70 -13.15 11.29
C LEU A 408 -11.29 -12.81 12.72
N LYS A 409 -10.16 -13.35 13.21
CA LYS A 409 -9.64 -12.99 14.53
C LYS A 409 -9.38 -11.50 14.65
N LEU A 410 -8.72 -10.89 13.64
CA LEU A 410 -8.44 -9.46 13.64
C LEU A 410 -9.71 -8.61 13.60
N GLU A 411 -10.68 -9.01 12.77
CA GLU A 411 -11.96 -8.33 12.65
C GLU A 411 -12.76 -8.38 13.97
N LYS A 412 -12.90 -9.58 14.54
CA LYS A 412 -13.62 -9.79 15.80
C LYS A 412 -12.96 -9.08 16.98
N ALA A 413 -11.60 -9.06 17.03
CA ALA A 413 -10.88 -8.31 18.05
C ALA A 413 -11.10 -6.80 17.91
N SER A 414 -11.08 -6.28 16.67
CA SER A 414 -11.36 -4.87 16.41
C SER A 414 -12.76 -4.48 16.86
N LYS A 415 -13.76 -5.31 16.53
CA LYS A 415 -15.15 -5.11 16.94
C LYS A 415 -15.33 -5.18 18.44
N TYR A 416 -14.74 -6.18 19.09
CA TYR A 416 -14.76 -6.30 20.55
C TYR A 416 -14.17 -5.07 21.23
N LEU A 417 -13.00 -4.62 20.78
CA LEU A 417 -12.35 -3.42 21.32
C LEU A 417 -13.24 -2.18 21.15
N TYR A 418 -13.85 -2.02 20.00
CA TYR A 418 -14.80 -0.94 19.73
C TYR A 418 -15.98 -0.98 20.71
N GLU A 419 -16.64 -2.12 20.88
CA GLU A 419 -17.78 -2.29 21.78
C GLU A 419 -17.42 -1.96 23.23
N GLU A 420 -16.22 -2.37 23.70
CA GLU A 420 -15.75 -2.05 25.04
C GLU A 420 -15.38 -0.56 25.21
N THR A 421 -14.88 0.09 24.18
CA THR A 421 -14.48 1.50 24.25
C THR A 421 -15.63 2.49 24.01
N LEU A 422 -16.74 2.05 23.41
CA LEU A 422 -17.94 2.89 23.23
C LEU A 422 -18.45 3.51 24.55
N LYS A 423 -18.27 2.78 25.65
CA LYS A 423 -18.68 3.23 26.99
C LYS A 423 -17.88 4.43 27.49
N ASN A 424 -16.75 4.74 26.86
CA ASN A 424 -15.76 5.73 27.30
C ASN A 424 -15.58 6.88 26.29
N ILE A 425 -16.58 7.13 25.44
CA ILE A 425 -16.55 8.27 24.51
C ILE A 425 -16.76 9.57 25.28
N VAL A 426 -15.85 10.54 25.10
CA VAL A 426 -15.82 11.83 25.80
C VAL A 426 -15.98 12.98 24.82
#